data_037d1914561130979c0e799ba09d09ee
#
_entry.id   037d1914561130979c0e799ba09d09ee
#
_cell.length_a   1.000
_cell.length_b   1.000
_cell.length_c   1.000
_cell.angle_alpha   90.00
_cell.angle_beta   90.00
_cell.angle_gamma   90.00
#
_symmetry.space_group_name_H-M   'P 1'
#
loop_
_entity.id
_entity.type
_entity.pdbx_description
1 polymer ?
#
loop_
_entity_poly.entity_id
_entity_poly.type
_entity_poly.pdbx_seq_one_letter_code
_entity_poly.pdbx_strand_id
1 'polypeptide(L)'
;MHTAPSDTEPVSRTAPPSGSASRAGRALAQIAAALVVTLLLLVVVRLPWAGDLGMHAATIQRLRHSLLHPGNPLVDADTPSPYYSPWMLLLGVVAKSTSLSVFVVLRLAALAGLGLLVTGVWRYVRTLSAHRAAPAPALLSLLLLWGPLLFNWSGFLGLNSLALTVAYPSVFAFGLAFHFWAWLTRAVRGRTAWGVWLGLGALWALILLCHQFTGVVASLGGLAMVLAARPAREALLRLGAGLLLGLLVLWLWPYYDFFALFSAGADLEAIHRPLYQDLAGRFGLVLLGVAALGFRWHRDHRDPLVLFFCLGALVFAAGGLSGHYSWGRALPAALVPAQLAAALEVVSAGRGAVRRVWACVLPAALAVGAWTQAGTLGYVVERGALPGVVAEKYRTPWVGYQWMVRAGVRYGDVVMARTFPARQIPAYGAYTVAPGYPDVFLRDAGRREAAVERYFADGTGAQERRAILREYGVRWVVGGDPAPWLREVTVGPGGQTLYRVLP
;
A
#
# COMPACT_ATOMS: atom_id res chain seq x y z
N MET A 1 -27.27 47.72 69.06
CA MET A 1 -25.91 47.45 68.69
C MET A 1 -25.94 46.93 67.27
N HIS A 2 -25.64 47.81 66.31
CA HIS A 2 -25.61 47.53 64.89
C HIS A 2 -24.29 46.93 64.53
N THR A 3 -24.28 45.79 63.82
CA THR A 3 -23.09 45.28 63.07
C THR A 3 -23.40 45.40 61.61
N ALA A 4 -22.52 46.13 60.90
CA ALA A 4 -22.58 46.37 59.50
C ALA A 4 -22.16 45.12 58.67
N PRO A 5 -22.67 44.91 57.46
CA PRO A 5 -22.19 43.86 56.53
C PRO A 5 -20.93 44.33 55.82
N SER A 6 -19.94 43.43 55.77
CA SER A 6 -18.68 43.57 54.99
C SER A 6 -18.95 43.40 53.49
N ASP A 7 -18.65 44.41 52.71
CA ASP A 7 -18.58 44.37 51.24
C ASP A 7 -17.47 43.47 50.82
N THR A 8 -17.79 42.29 50.20
CA THR A 8 -16.88 41.46 49.45
C THR A 8 -16.92 41.89 47.96
N GLU A 9 -15.86 42.53 47.49
CA GLU A 9 -15.63 42.83 46.07
C GLU A 9 -15.71 41.56 45.22
N PRO A 10 -16.38 41.62 44.05
CA PRO A 10 -16.39 40.49 43.13
C PRO A 10 -14.99 40.37 42.43
N VAL A 11 -14.28 39.28 42.70
CA VAL A 11 -13.06 38.91 41.98
C VAL A 11 -13.39 38.75 40.50
N SER A 12 -12.92 39.71 39.73
CA SER A 12 -12.98 39.70 38.27
C SER A 12 -12.29 38.43 37.72
N ARG A 13 -13.08 37.42 37.33
CA ARG A 13 -12.61 36.29 36.56
C ARG A 13 -12.29 36.75 35.14
N THR A 14 -11.07 37.19 34.90
CA THR A 14 -10.55 37.36 33.54
C THR A 14 -10.56 36.00 32.84
N ALA A 15 -11.46 35.83 31.85
CA ALA A 15 -11.52 34.68 31.00
C ALA A 15 -10.17 34.53 30.23
N PRO A 16 -9.60 33.34 30.14
CA PRO A 16 -8.29 33.16 29.51
C PRO A 16 -8.37 33.39 27.98
N PRO A 17 -7.43 34.15 27.38
CA PRO A 17 -7.34 34.31 25.92
C PRO A 17 -6.78 33.04 25.29
N SER A 18 -7.60 32.02 25.03
CA SER A 18 -7.13 30.74 24.52
C SER A 18 -7.87 30.23 23.28
N GLY A 19 -8.69 31.05 22.61
CA GLY A 19 -9.48 30.61 21.45
C GLY A 19 -8.81 30.76 20.10
N SER A 20 -7.92 31.72 19.88
CA SER A 20 -7.42 32.09 18.55
C SER A 20 -6.25 31.23 18.07
N ALA A 21 -5.21 31.02 18.87
CA ALA A 21 -4.03 30.20 18.48
C ALA A 21 -4.39 28.73 18.24
N SER A 22 -5.33 28.17 19.00
CA SER A 22 -5.82 26.80 18.77
C SER A 22 -6.69 26.67 17.51
N ARG A 23 -7.37 27.74 17.09
CA ARG A 23 -8.14 27.77 15.83
C ARG A 23 -7.22 27.85 14.63
N ALA A 24 -6.20 28.72 14.67
CA ALA A 24 -5.21 28.85 13.59
C ALA A 24 -4.45 27.55 13.33
N GLY A 25 -3.96 26.88 14.37
CA GLY A 25 -3.26 25.58 14.22
C GLY A 25 -4.14 24.48 13.64
N ARG A 26 -5.44 24.45 14.00
CA ARG A 26 -6.41 23.51 13.39
C ARG A 26 -6.65 23.80 11.92
N ALA A 27 -6.86 25.07 11.57
CA ALA A 27 -7.04 25.48 10.17
C ALA A 27 -5.82 25.13 9.32
N LEU A 28 -4.62 25.39 9.83
CA LEU A 28 -3.36 25.05 9.14
C LEU A 28 -3.25 23.55 8.89
N ALA A 29 -3.52 22.70 9.89
CA ALA A 29 -3.48 21.24 9.71
C ALA A 29 -4.53 20.74 8.70
N GLN A 30 -5.72 21.33 8.68
CA GLN A 30 -6.76 20.98 7.70
C GLN A 30 -6.38 21.42 6.29
N ILE A 31 -5.82 22.64 6.13
CA ILE A 31 -5.35 23.14 4.83
C ILE A 31 -4.20 22.24 4.33
N ALA A 32 -3.21 21.94 5.17
CA ALA A 32 -2.11 21.06 4.80
C ALA A 32 -2.60 19.65 4.39
N ALA A 33 -3.54 19.06 5.15
CA ALA A 33 -4.13 17.78 4.79
C ALA A 33 -4.90 17.85 3.46
N ALA A 34 -5.66 18.91 3.23
CA ALA A 34 -6.37 19.14 1.96
C ALA A 34 -5.39 19.27 0.79
N LEU A 35 -4.29 20.02 0.94
CA LEU A 35 -3.25 20.16 -0.11
C LEU A 35 -2.59 18.82 -0.44
N VAL A 36 -2.28 18.00 0.57
CA VAL A 36 -1.70 16.67 0.35
C VAL A 36 -2.69 15.74 -0.34
N VAL A 37 -3.96 15.75 0.04
CA VAL A 37 -5.01 14.96 -0.64
C VAL A 37 -5.19 15.44 -2.08
N THR A 38 -5.19 16.75 -2.33
CA THR A 38 -5.25 17.31 -3.67
C THR A 38 -4.05 16.87 -4.52
N LEU A 39 -2.85 16.89 -3.97
CA LEU A 39 -1.66 16.37 -4.65
C LEU A 39 -1.86 14.89 -5.04
N LEU A 40 -2.35 14.05 -4.13
CA LEU A 40 -2.63 12.63 -4.41
C LEU A 40 -3.72 12.46 -5.48
N LEU A 41 -4.77 13.29 -5.50
CA LEU A 41 -5.79 13.28 -6.56
C LEU A 41 -5.18 13.63 -7.93
N LEU A 42 -4.28 14.61 -7.98
CA LEU A 42 -3.57 14.95 -9.21
C LEU A 42 -2.62 13.82 -9.65
N VAL A 43 -1.97 13.13 -8.69
CA VAL A 43 -1.17 11.93 -8.96
C VAL A 43 -2.03 10.81 -9.55
N VAL A 44 -3.28 10.62 -9.08
CA VAL A 44 -4.21 9.65 -9.68
C VAL A 44 -4.47 9.94 -11.16
N VAL A 45 -4.64 11.21 -11.53
CA VAL A 45 -4.81 11.62 -12.94
C VAL A 45 -3.58 11.25 -13.77
N ARG A 46 -2.39 11.51 -13.27
CA ARG A 46 -1.13 11.20 -13.96
C ARG A 46 -0.81 9.71 -13.98
N LEU A 47 -1.11 9.00 -12.90
CA LEU A 47 -0.86 7.57 -12.68
C LEU A 47 0.62 7.21 -12.99
N PRO A 48 1.59 7.72 -12.21
CA PRO A 48 3.00 7.43 -12.46
C PRO A 48 3.26 5.92 -12.38
N TRP A 49 3.95 5.39 -13.38
CA TRP A 49 4.26 3.98 -13.42
C TRP A 49 5.48 3.65 -12.59
N ALA A 50 5.34 2.74 -11.63
CA ALA A 50 6.44 2.17 -10.88
C ALA A 50 6.07 0.77 -10.38
N GLY A 51 7.07 -0.08 -10.10
CA GLY A 51 6.86 -1.39 -9.46
C GLY A 51 5.75 -2.22 -10.09
N ASP A 52 4.83 -2.70 -9.27
CA ASP A 52 3.86 -3.76 -9.61
C ASP A 52 2.65 -3.31 -10.47
N LEU A 53 2.62 -2.05 -10.93
CA LEU A 53 1.49 -1.56 -11.74
C LEU A 53 1.27 -2.42 -13.00
N GLY A 54 2.36 -2.90 -13.62
CA GLY A 54 2.30 -3.77 -14.80
C GLY A 54 1.56 -5.08 -14.53
N MET A 55 1.84 -5.69 -13.40
CA MET A 55 1.19 -6.92 -12.92
C MET A 55 -0.31 -6.69 -12.68
N HIS A 56 -0.68 -5.62 -11.98
CA HIS A 56 -2.08 -5.29 -11.74
C HIS A 56 -2.84 -5.02 -13.03
N ALA A 57 -2.23 -4.29 -13.96
CA ALA A 57 -2.80 -4.06 -15.28
C ALA A 57 -2.98 -5.36 -16.07
N ALA A 58 -1.98 -6.25 -16.07
CA ALA A 58 -2.04 -7.56 -16.70
C ALA A 58 -3.18 -8.42 -16.14
N THR A 59 -3.32 -8.46 -14.82
CA THR A 59 -4.41 -9.18 -14.14
C THR A 59 -5.79 -8.70 -14.61
N ILE A 60 -5.99 -7.37 -14.69
CA ILE A 60 -7.26 -6.80 -15.21
C ILE A 60 -7.45 -7.16 -16.69
N GLN A 61 -6.38 -7.15 -17.50
CA GLN A 61 -6.46 -7.55 -18.92
C GLN A 61 -6.98 -8.98 -19.07
N ARG A 62 -6.46 -9.94 -18.29
CA ARG A 62 -6.92 -11.33 -18.35
C ARG A 62 -8.38 -11.46 -17.90
N LEU A 63 -8.74 -10.86 -16.77
CA LEU A 63 -10.11 -10.86 -16.24
C LEU A 63 -11.11 -10.18 -17.20
N ARG A 64 -10.71 -9.15 -17.93
CA ARG A 64 -11.53 -8.52 -18.96
C ARG A 64 -11.91 -9.52 -20.08
N HIS A 65 -11.00 -10.42 -20.43
CA HIS A 65 -11.23 -11.42 -21.48
C HIS A 65 -11.96 -12.64 -20.93
N SER A 66 -11.51 -13.19 -19.81
CA SER A 66 -12.12 -14.33 -19.16
C SER A 66 -12.19 -14.11 -17.65
N LEU A 67 -13.42 -14.12 -17.09
CA LEU A 67 -13.62 -13.97 -15.65
C LEU A 67 -13.42 -15.29 -14.90
N LEU A 68 -13.83 -16.40 -15.50
CA LEU A 68 -13.83 -17.71 -14.80
C LEU A 68 -12.52 -18.47 -14.99
N HIS A 69 -11.91 -18.36 -16.16
CA HIS A 69 -10.68 -19.09 -16.52
C HIS A 69 -9.68 -18.10 -17.16
N PRO A 70 -9.10 -17.17 -16.36
CA PRO A 70 -8.22 -16.14 -16.89
C PRO A 70 -6.82 -16.65 -17.26
N GLY A 71 -6.40 -17.85 -16.80
CA GLY A 71 -5.03 -18.35 -16.93
C GLY A 71 -4.04 -17.56 -16.08
N ASN A 72 -2.72 -17.73 -16.32
CA ASN A 72 -1.72 -16.92 -15.63
C ASN A 72 -1.72 -15.49 -16.19
N PRO A 73 -1.59 -14.45 -15.35
CA PRO A 73 -1.64 -13.06 -15.84
C PRO A 73 -0.40 -12.62 -16.63
N LEU A 74 0.75 -13.26 -16.42
CA LEU A 74 2.05 -12.80 -16.90
C LEU A 74 2.60 -13.65 -18.05
N VAL A 75 2.40 -14.94 -18.01
CA VAL A 75 2.93 -15.93 -18.98
C VAL A 75 1.80 -16.72 -19.60
N ASP A 76 2.03 -17.28 -20.80
CA ASP A 76 1.09 -18.19 -21.46
C ASP A 76 1.13 -19.55 -20.74
N ALA A 77 0.29 -19.70 -19.73
CA ALA A 77 0.11 -20.90 -18.95
C ALA A 77 -1.28 -20.92 -18.29
N ASP A 78 -1.87 -22.10 -18.18
CA ASP A 78 -3.12 -22.30 -17.46
C ASP A 78 -2.81 -22.71 -16.02
N THR A 79 -2.48 -21.72 -15.19
CA THR A 79 -2.17 -21.90 -13.77
C THR A 79 -2.95 -20.91 -12.91
N PRO A 80 -3.31 -21.28 -11.67
CA PRO A 80 -3.74 -20.32 -10.66
C PRO A 80 -2.72 -19.20 -10.49
N SER A 81 -3.16 -18.05 -9.95
CA SER A 81 -2.23 -16.98 -9.60
C SER A 81 -2.74 -16.16 -8.40
N PRO A 82 -1.86 -15.77 -7.45
CA PRO A 82 -2.24 -15.04 -6.25
C PRO A 82 -2.67 -13.60 -6.54
N TYR A 83 -2.54 -13.17 -7.79
CA TYR A 83 -2.92 -11.82 -8.23
C TYR A 83 -4.42 -11.67 -8.50
N TYR A 84 -5.20 -12.77 -8.57
CA TYR A 84 -6.65 -12.75 -8.76
C TYR A 84 -7.39 -12.56 -7.44
N SER A 85 -7.34 -11.34 -6.91
CA SER A 85 -8.05 -10.93 -5.69
C SER A 85 -9.51 -10.51 -5.99
N PRO A 86 -10.40 -10.45 -4.99
CA PRO A 86 -11.77 -9.93 -5.16
C PRO A 86 -11.79 -8.50 -5.73
N TRP A 87 -10.83 -7.66 -5.33
CA TRP A 87 -10.68 -6.31 -5.87
C TRP A 87 -10.35 -6.33 -7.37
N MET A 88 -9.37 -7.15 -7.76
CA MET A 88 -8.98 -7.27 -9.16
C MET A 88 -10.10 -7.85 -10.01
N LEU A 89 -10.88 -8.81 -9.47
CA LEU A 89 -12.06 -9.35 -10.11
C LEU A 89 -13.11 -8.26 -10.39
N LEU A 90 -13.40 -7.41 -9.38
CA LEU A 90 -14.29 -6.26 -9.56
C LEU A 90 -13.80 -5.33 -10.68
N LEU A 91 -12.50 -5.01 -10.71
CA LEU A 91 -11.91 -4.17 -11.75
C LEU A 91 -11.97 -4.84 -13.12
N GLY A 92 -11.78 -6.15 -13.19
CA GLY A 92 -11.94 -6.93 -14.41
C GLY A 92 -13.39 -6.88 -14.95
N VAL A 93 -14.37 -7.03 -14.05
CA VAL A 93 -15.81 -6.88 -14.39
C VAL A 93 -16.09 -5.47 -14.92
N VAL A 94 -15.59 -4.43 -14.24
CA VAL A 94 -15.74 -3.04 -14.70
C VAL A 94 -15.10 -2.86 -16.09
N ALA A 95 -13.87 -3.32 -16.30
CA ALA A 95 -13.19 -3.22 -17.58
C ALA A 95 -13.94 -3.95 -18.70
N LYS A 96 -14.51 -5.13 -18.40
CA LYS A 96 -15.29 -5.95 -19.35
C LYS A 96 -16.61 -5.29 -19.70
N SER A 97 -17.36 -4.82 -18.72
CA SER A 97 -18.71 -4.28 -18.92
C SER A 97 -18.73 -2.87 -19.54
N THR A 98 -17.71 -2.05 -19.23
CA THR A 98 -17.63 -0.66 -19.71
C THR A 98 -16.77 -0.47 -20.96
N SER A 99 -15.98 -1.48 -21.34
CA SER A 99 -14.96 -1.37 -22.40
C SER A 99 -13.89 -0.29 -22.15
N LEU A 100 -13.81 0.28 -20.96
CA LEU A 100 -12.77 1.24 -20.59
C LEU A 100 -11.38 0.61 -20.66
N SER A 101 -10.38 1.42 -20.96
CA SER A 101 -8.99 0.94 -20.91
C SER A 101 -8.59 0.57 -19.49
N VAL A 102 -7.74 -0.44 -19.35
CA VAL A 102 -7.27 -0.90 -18.03
C VAL A 102 -6.65 0.23 -17.19
N PHE A 103 -5.96 1.18 -17.83
CA PHE A 103 -5.38 2.32 -17.13
C PHE A 103 -6.43 3.34 -16.66
N VAL A 104 -7.56 3.46 -17.33
CA VAL A 104 -8.71 4.25 -16.83
C VAL A 104 -9.32 3.55 -15.61
N VAL A 105 -9.54 2.24 -15.69
CA VAL A 105 -10.06 1.45 -14.57
C VAL A 105 -9.12 1.54 -13.35
N LEU A 106 -7.80 1.50 -13.54
CA LEU A 106 -6.83 1.69 -12.46
C LEU A 106 -6.90 3.08 -11.83
N ARG A 107 -7.17 4.14 -12.61
CA ARG A 107 -7.43 5.49 -12.04
C ARG A 107 -8.69 5.52 -11.20
N LEU A 108 -9.77 4.90 -11.66
CA LEU A 108 -11.00 4.78 -10.85
C LEU A 108 -10.77 3.97 -9.58
N ALA A 109 -9.99 2.89 -9.68
CA ALA A 109 -9.54 2.10 -8.53
C ALA A 109 -8.74 2.93 -7.52
N ALA A 110 -7.82 3.76 -8.03
CA ALA A 110 -7.01 4.66 -7.21
C ALA A 110 -7.87 5.70 -6.47
N LEU A 111 -8.86 6.29 -7.15
CA LEU A 111 -9.82 7.21 -6.52
C LEU A 111 -10.62 6.52 -5.41
N ALA A 112 -11.14 5.33 -5.69
CA ALA A 112 -11.89 4.55 -4.69
C ALA A 112 -11.01 4.17 -3.49
N GLY A 113 -9.78 3.67 -3.74
CA GLY A 113 -8.82 3.32 -2.71
C GLY A 113 -8.42 4.52 -1.84
N LEU A 114 -8.12 5.67 -2.45
CA LEU A 114 -7.79 6.90 -1.74
C LEU A 114 -8.97 7.42 -0.91
N GLY A 115 -10.18 7.41 -1.46
CA GLY A 115 -11.40 7.79 -0.75
C GLY A 115 -11.65 6.89 0.46
N LEU A 116 -11.50 5.57 0.31
CA LEU A 116 -11.61 4.62 1.42
C LEU A 116 -10.51 4.85 2.47
N LEU A 117 -9.27 5.12 2.04
CA LEU A 117 -8.17 5.38 2.97
C LEU A 117 -8.44 6.64 3.82
N VAL A 118 -8.76 7.77 3.19
CA VAL A 118 -9.03 9.04 3.89
C VAL A 118 -10.23 8.91 4.84
N THR A 119 -11.34 8.35 4.36
CA THR A 119 -12.55 8.16 5.18
C THR A 119 -12.34 7.11 6.27
N GLY A 120 -11.57 6.07 6.02
CA GLY A 120 -11.20 5.05 6.99
C GLY A 120 -10.34 5.62 8.11
N VAL A 121 -9.28 6.36 7.78
CA VAL A 121 -8.45 7.07 8.78
C VAL A 121 -9.32 8.00 9.62
N TRP A 122 -10.18 8.81 8.98
CA TRP A 122 -11.10 9.67 9.68
C TRP A 122 -11.96 8.89 10.68
N ARG A 123 -12.64 7.84 10.24
CA ARG A 123 -13.54 7.03 11.09
C ARG A 123 -12.80 6.37 12.24
N TYR A 124 -11.61 5.80 11.98
CA TYR A 124 -10.84 5.13 13.01
C TYR A 124 -10.32 6.11 14.07
N VAL A 125 -9.74 7.24 13.66
CA VAL A 125 -9.26 8.29 14.57
C VAL A 125 -10.40 8.83 15.44
N ARG A 126 -11.62 8.92 14.90
CA ARG A 126 -12.82 9.32 15.67
C ARG A 126 -13.25 8.29 16.73
N THR A 127 -12.78 7.04 16.66
CA THR A 127 -12.97 6.06 17.75
C THR A 127 -11.93 6.21 18.87
N LEU A 128 -10.78 6.83 18.56
CA LEU A 128 -9.66 7.02 19.48
C LEU A 128 -9.69 8.39 20.16
N SER A 129 -10.34 9.39 19.57
CA SER A 129 -10.39 10.77 20.07
C SER A 129 -11.72 11.44 19.79
N ALA A 130 -12.28 12.11 20.82
CA ALA A 130 -13.45 12.96 20.69
C ALA A 130 -13.16 14.29 19.96
N HIS A 131 -11.88 14.69 19.89
CA HIS A 131 -11.49 15.95 19.24
C HIS A 131 -11.74 15.93 17.73
N ARG A 132 -12.56 16.88 17.25
CA ARG A 132 -12.89 17.00 15.81
C ARG A 132 -11.69 17.31 14.93
N ALA A 133 -10.63 17.90 15.50
CA ALA A 133 -9.41 18.24 14.79
C ALA A 133 -8.41 17.08 14.61
N ALA A 134 -8.59 15.94 15.29
CA ALA A 134 -7.64 14.85 15.31
C ALA A 134 -7.37 14.17 13.95
N PRO A 135 -8.35 13.99 13.03
CA PRO A 135 -8.11 13.29 11.77
C PRO A 135 -7.11 13.95 10.83
N ALA A 136 -7.06 15.29 10.75
CA ALA A 136 -6.13 15.97 9.83
C ALA A 136 -4.66 15.76 10.23
N PRO A 137 -4.20 16.03 11.47
CA PRO A 137 -2.84 15.71 11.88
C PRO A 137 -2.54 14.20 11.85
N ALA A 138 -3.54 13.32 12.06
CA ALA A 138 -3.36 11.89 11.93
C ALA A 138 -3.04 11.49 10.49
N LEU A 139 -3.79 11.99 9.50
CA LEU A 139 -3.52 11.77 8.09
C LEU A 139 -2.13 12.31 7.70
N LEU A 140 -1.78 13.53 8.12
CA LEU A 140 -0.47 14.10 7.87
C LEU A 140 0.65 13.28 8.49
N SER A 141 0.47 12.77 9.72
CA SER A 141 1.47 11.92 10.36
C SER A 141 1.66 10.59 9.62
N LEU A 142 0.60 9.94 9.16
CA LEU A 142 0.68 8.72 8.36
C LEU A 142 1.44 8.95 7.05
N LEU A 143 1.29 10.11 6.42
CA LEU A 143 1.88 10.41 5.12
C LEU A 143 3.30 10.99 5.22
N LEU A 144 3.60 11.76 6.27
CA LEU A 144 4.82 12.56 6.34
C LEU A 144 5.77 12.20 7.48
N LEU A 145 5.31 11.55 8.56
CA LEU A 145 6.17 11.20 9.70
C LEU A 145 6.93 9.90 9.45
N TRP A 146 8.05 9.98 8.69
CA TRP A 146 8.85 8.83 8.27
C TRP A 146 10.30 8.98 8.72
N GLY A 147 11.20 9.44 7.85
CA GLY A 147 12.61 9.65 8.12
C GLY A 147 13.25 10.60 7.10
N PRO A 148 14.52 10.97 7.28
CA PRO A 148 15.26 11.82 6.35
C PRO A 148 15.64 11.11 5.05
N LEU A 149 15.61 9.75 5.00
CA LEU A 149 15.83 9.00 3.77
C LEU A 149 14.49 8.61 3.14
N LEU A 150 14.41 8.80 1.81
CA LEU A 150 13.23 8.43 1.04
C LEU A 150 13.04 6.92 1.05
N PHE A 151 11.84 6.48 1.43
CA PHE A 151 11.44 5.09 1.44
C PHE A 151 10.20 4.88 0.56
N ASN A 152 10.28 3.92 -0.38
CA ASN A 152 9.19 3.56 -1.27
C ASN A 152 8.96 2.05 -1.24
N TRP A 153 7.78 1.66 -0.79
CA TRP A 153 7.37 0.26 -0.79
C TRP A 153 5.84 0.14 -0.82
N SER A 154 5.32 -0.84 -1.55
CA SER A 154 3.89 -1.15 -1.55
C SER A 154 3.42 -1.56 -0.16
N GLY A 155 2.24 -1.08 0.27
CA GLY A 155 1.71 -1.37 1.61
C GLY A 155 2.31 -0.51 2.73
N PHE A 156 2.97 0.60 2.39
CA PHE A 156 3.41 1.64 3.32
C PHE A 156 2.76 2.98 2.95
N LEU A 157 2.38 3.77 3.96
CA LEU A 157 1.53 4.96 3.76
C LEU A 157 2.32 6.27 3.58
N GLY A 158 3.67 6.24 3.43
CA GLY A 158 4.45 7.45 3.13
C GLY A 158 3.96 8.12 1.84
N LEU A 159 3.95 9.45 1.81
CA LEU A 159 3.40 10.22 0.69
C LEU A 159 3.95 9.77 -0.68
N ASN A 160 5.26 9.58 -0.79
CA ASN A 160 5.88 9.14 -2.04
C ASN A 160 5.60 7.66 -2.36
N SER A 161 5.60 6.77 -1.34
CA SER A 161 5.16 5.39 -1.52
C SER A 161 3.72 5.32 -2.02
N LEU A 162 2.82 6.06 -1.36
CA LEU A 162 1.41 6.11 -1.72
C LEU A 162 1.19 6.69 -3.12
N ALA A 163 1.92 7.74 -3.50
CA ALA A 163 1.84 8.33 -4.83
C ALA A 163 2.20 7.33 -5.95
N LEU A 164 3.22 6.50 -5.74
CA LEU A 164 3.66 5.48 -6.70
C LEU A 164 2.79 4.23 -6.70
N THR A 165 2.04 3.97 -5.63
CA THR A 165 1.24 2.75 -5.46
C THR A 165 -0.26 3.04 -5.33
N VAL A 166 -0.72 4.24 -5.68
CA VAL A 166 -2.09 4.72 -5.42
C VAL A 166 -3.18 3.82 -6.03
N ALA A 167 -2.89 3.13 -7.15
CA ALA A 167 -3.80 2.20 -7.81
C ALA A 167 -3.64 0.73 -7.35
N TYR A 168 -2.78 0.46 -6.37
CA TYR A 168 -2.50 -0.92 -5.95
C TYR A 168 -3.57 -1.45 -5.00
N PRO A 169 -3.78 -2.77 -4.99
CA PRO A 169 -4.67 -3.42 -4.01
C PRO A 169 -4.31 -3.10 -2.55
N SER A 170 -3.04 -2.81 -2.25
CA SER A 170 -2.59 -2.46 -0.90
C SER A 170 -3.24 -1.19 -0.36
N VAL A 171 -3.47 -0.17 -1.20
CA VAL A 171 -4.12 1.09 -0.78
C VAL A 171 -5.59 0.87 -0.50
N PHE A 172 -6.28 0.11 -1.35
CA PHE A 172 -7.66 -0.30 -1.14
C PHE A 172 -7.80 -1.12 0.16
N ALA A 173 -6.93 -2.12 0.35
CA ALA A 173 -6.90 -2.96 1.54
C ALA A 173 -6.63 -2.16 2.83
N PHE A 174 -5.72 -1.16 2.81
CA PHE A 174 -5.52 -0.26 3.95
C PHE A 174 -6.75 0.61 4.25
N GLY A 175 -7.39 1.14 3.21
CA GLY A 175 -8.65 1.84 3.37
C GLY A 175 -9.68 0.98 4.10
N LEU A 176 -9.87 -0.26 3.67
CA LEU A 176 -10.73 -1.23 4.33
C LEU A 176 -10.27 -1.58 5.75
N ALA A 177 -8.95 -1.71 6.00
CA ALA A 177 -8.41 -2.02 7.33
C ALA A 177 -8.72 -0.92 8.35
N PHE A 178 -8.62 0.36 7.99
CA PHE A 178 -9.02 1.47 8.86
C PHE A 178 -10.53 1.45 9.17
N HIS A 179 -11.37 1.12 8.19
CA HIS A 179 -12.81 0.91 8.42
C HIS A 179 -13.08 -0.30 9.32
N PHE A 180 -12.38 -1.41 9.07
CA PHE A 180 -12.46 -2.62 9.89
C PHE A 180 -12.12 -2.31 11.35
N TRP A 181 -11.00 -1.62 11.63
CA TRP A 181 -10.64 -1.23 12.99
C TRP A 181 -11.66 -0.31 13.63
N ALA A 182 -12.21 0.65 12.87
CA ALA A 182 -13.25 1.53 13.38
C ALA A 182 -14.54 0.79 13.76
N TRP A 183 -14.97 -0.17 12.95
CA TRP A 183 -16.15 -0.97 13.22
C TRP A 183 -15.91 -2.00 14.32
N LEU A 184 -14.78 -2.69 14.31
CA LEU A 184 -14.40 -3.63 15.36
C LEU A 184 -14.32 -2.95 16.72
N THR A 185 -13.70 -1.74 16.81
CA THR A 185 -13.62 -0.97 18.04
C THR A 185 -15.01 -0.64 18.61
N ARG A 186 -15.98 -0.35 17.75
CA ARG A 186 -17.35 -0.10 18.17
C ARG A 186 -18.06 -1.41 18.59
N ALA A 187 -17.84 -2.48 17.83
CA ALA A 187 -18.46 -3.76 18.08
C ALA A 187 -18.04 -4.36 19.44
N VAL A 188 -16.74 -4.29 19.77
CA VAL A 188 -16.22 -4.83 21.05
C VAL A 188 -16.61 -4.00 22.26
N ARG A 189 -16.98 -2.73 22.08
CA ARG A 189 -17.42 -1.83 23.18
C ARG A 189 -18.93 -1.77 23.37
N GLY A 190 -19.70 -2.26 22.41
CA GLY A 190 -21.17 -2.17 22.39
C GLY A 190 -21.84 -3.54 22.33
N ARG A 191 -23.17 -3.50 22.49
CA ARG A 191 -24.02 -4.67 22.20
C ARG A 191 -24.38 -4.67 20.72
N THR A 192 -23.72 -5.49 19.91
CA THR A 192 -23.92 -5.55 18.46
C THR A 192 -24.55 -6.86 18.02
N ALA A 193 -25.38 -6.80 16.97
CA ALA A 193 -26.02 -7.97 16.39
C ALA A 193 -25.00 -8.95 15.75
N TRP A 194 -25.36 -10.22 15.63
CA TRP A 194 -24.54 -11.26 14.99
C TRP A 194 -24.07 -10.88 13.59
N GLY A 195 -24.95 -10.27 12.77
CA GLY A 195 -24.62 -9.84 11.41
C GLY A 195 -23.45 -8.88 11.31
N VAL A 196 -23.20 -8.03 12.32
CA VAL A 196 -22.04 -7.14 12.37
C VAL A 196 -20.75 -7.94 12.48
N TRP A 197 -20.73 -8.99 13.33
CA TRP A 197 -19.56 -9.84 13.53
C TRP A 197 -19.24 -10.70 12.30
N LEU A 198 -20.29 -11.26 11.68
CA LEU A 198 -20.14 -11.98 10.41
C LEU A 198 -19.64 -11.06 9.30
N GLY A 199 -20.16 -9.83 9.21
CA GLY A 199 -19.69 -8.81 8.28
C GLY A 199 -18.22 -8.40 8.52
N LEU A 200 -17.78 -8.31 9.79
CA LEU A 200 -16.38 -8.07 10.15
C LEU A 200 -15.47 -9.25 9.72
N GLY A 201 -15.92 -10.50 9.89
CA GLY A 201 -15.16 -11.67 9.43
C GLY A 201 -15.02 -11.70 7.91
N ALA A 202 -16.11 -11.45 7.17
CA ALA A 202 -16.08 -11.36 5.70
C ALA A 202 -15.19 -10.20 5.23
N LEU A 203 -15.24 -9.04 5.90
CA LEU A 203 -14.37 -7.89 5.58
C LEU A 203 -12.89 -8.21 5.84
N TRP A 204 -12.58 -8.90 6.93
CA TRP A 204 -11.24 -9.36 7.24
C TRP A 204 -10.69 -10.30 6.16
N ALA A 205 -11.48 -11.29 5.73
CA ALA A 205 -11.12 -12.17 4.63
C ALA A 205 -10.92 -11.40 3.31
N LEU A 206 -11.80 -10.45 3.01
CA LEU A 206 -11.66 -9.57 1.84
C LEU A 206 -10.32 -8.80 1.86
N ILE A 207 -9.93 -8.23 3.00
CA ILE A 207 -8.65 -7.52 3.13
C ILE A 207 -7.47 -8.46 2.86
N LEU A 208 -7.49 -9.68 3.43
CA LEU A 208 -6.46 -10.71 3.23
C LEU A 208 -6.35 -11.12 1.76
N LEU A 209 -7.48 -11.40 1.10
CA LEU A 209 -7.52 -11.76 -0.32
C LEU A 209 -7.07 -10.62 -1.24
N CYS A 210 -7.37 -9.36 -0.89
CA CYS A 210 -6.95 -8.21 -1.68
C CYS A 210 -5.44 -7.92 -1.55
N HIS A 211 -4.89 -8.04 -0.32
CA HIS A 211 -3.47 -7.83 -0.07
C HIS A 211 -3.06 -8.48 1.25
N GLN A 212 -2.48 -9.66 1.19
CA GLN A 212 -2.20 -10.50 2.35
C GLN A 212 -1.34 -9.80 3.42
N PHE A 213 -0.34 -9.01 3.02
CA PHE A 213 0.50 -8.28 3.98
C PHE A 213 -0.29 -7.20 4.74
N THR A 214 -1.16 -6.45 4.05
CA THR A 214 -2.08 -5.53 4.74
C THR A 214 -3.08 -6.29 5.61
N GLY A 215 -3.49 -7.49 5.20
CA GLY A 215 -4.33 -8.38 5.99
C GLY A 215 -3.67 -8.79 7.31
N VAL A 216 -2.37 -9.09 7.31
CA VAL A 216 -1.59 -9.33 8.55
C VAL A 216 -1.61 -8.08 9.44
N VAL A 217 -1.35 -6.90 8.88
CA VAL A 217 -1.41 -5.63 9.63
C VAL A 217 -2.82 -5.38 10.20
N ALA A 218 -3.87 -5.65 9.41
CA ALA A 218 -5.27 -5.54 9.86
C ALA A 218 -5.57 -6.50 11.01
N SER A 219 -5.05 -7.73 10.94
CA SER A 219 -5.21 -8.76 11.99
C SER A 219 -4.52 -8.36 13.30
N LEU A 220 -3.28 -7.89 13.23
CA LEU A 220 -2.54 -7.42 14.41
C LEU A 220 -3.24 -6.23 15.08
N GLY A 221 -3.72 -5.25 14.28
CA GLY A 221 -4.51 -4.14 14.79
C GLY A 221 -5.84 -4.61 15.39
N GLY A 222 -6.55 -5.53 14.73
CA GLY A 222 -7.77 -6.12 15.25
C GLY A 222 -7.56 -6.84 16.58
N LEU A 223 -6.51 -7.65 16.68
CA LEU A 223 -6.12 -8.33 17.93
C LEU A 223 -5.84 -7.33 19.05
N ALA A 224 -5.09 -6.26 18.75
CA ALA A 224 -4.81 -5.21 19.73
C ALA A 224 -6.09 -4.57 20.27
N MET A 225 -7.10 -4.32 19.44
CA MET A 225 -8.37 -3.74 19.86
C MET A 225 -9.18 -4.70 20.72
N VAL A 226 -9.17 -5.99 20.40
CA VAL A 226 -9.85 -7.02 21.21
C VAL A 226 -9.16 -7.17 22.56
N LEU A 227 -7.82 -7.21 22.61
CA LEU A 227 -7.05 -7.30 23.85
C LEU A 227 -7.26 -6.06 24.75
N ALA A 228 -7.32 -4.87 24.15
CA ALA A 228 -7.58 -3.63 24.86
C ALA A 228 -9.00 -3.59 25.48
N ALA A 229 -9.99 -4.01 24.72
CA ALA A 229 -11.40 -3.88 25.10
C ALA A 229 -11.87 -4.97 26.11
N ARG A 230 -11.23 -6.13 26.19
CA ARG A 230 -11.68 -7.28 27.01
C ARG A 230 -13.16 -7.58 26.84
N PRO A 231 -13.62 -7.90 25.64
CA PRO A 231 -15.03 -8.08 25.39
C PRO A 231 -15.60 -9.24 26.24
N ALA A 232 -16.90 -9.17 26.55
CA ALA A 232 -17.61 -10.23 27.25
C ALA A 232 -17.56 -11.55 26.42
N ARG A 233 -17.75 -12.68 27.10
CA ARG A 233 -17.71 -14.03 26.49
C ARG A 233 -18.62 -14.13 25.26
N GLU A 234 -19.78 -13.53 25.31
CA GLU A 234 -20.74 -13.51 24.20
C GLU A 234 -20.16 -12.81 22.97
N ALA A 235 -19.46 -11.66 23.13
CA ALA A 235 -18.79 -10.98 22.02
C ALA A 235 -17.62 -11.79 21.47
N LEU A 236 -16.89 -12.54 22.30
CA LEU A 236 -15.84 -13.48 21.85
C LEU A 236 -16.41 -14.63 21.01
N LEU A 237 -17.57 -15.20 21.41
CA LEU A 237 -18.25 -16.23 20.62
C LEU A 237 -18.68 -15.69 19.24
N ARG A 238 -19.24 -14.47 19.21
CA ARG A 238 -19.64 -13.82 17.96
C ARG A 238 -18.42 -13.47 17.08
N LEU A 239 -17.31 -13.01 17.69
CA LEU A 239 -16.03 -12.82 17.00
C LEU A 239 -15.53 -14.14 16.39
N GLY A 240 -15.57 -15.23 17.17
CA GLY A 240 -15.21 -16.57 16.70
C GLY A 240 -16.03 -17.02 15.48
N ALA A 241 -17.33 -16.80 15.49
CA ALA A 241 -18.19 -17.07 14.34
C ALA A 241 -17.83 -16.22 13.12
N GLY A 242 -17.52 -14.93 13.32
CA GLY A 242 -17.03 -14.06 12.25
C GLY A 242 -15.70 -14.55 11.67
N LEU A 243 -14.74 -14.94 12.52
CA LEU A 243 -13.45 -15.49 12.07
C LEU A 243 -13.64 -16.79 11.30
N LEU A 244 -14.52 -17.71 11.76
CA LEU A 244 -14.83 -18.95 11.05
C LEU A 244 -15.42 -18.66 9.66
N LEU A 245 -16.34 -17.71 9.54
CA LEU A 245 -16.85 -17.27 8.23
C LEU A 245 -15.72 -16.73 7.36
N GLY A 246 -14.84 -15.88 7.92
CA GLY A 246 -13.70 -15.36 7.20
C GLY A 246 -12.75 -16.44 6.70
N LEU A 247 -12.42 -17.44 7.55
CA LEU A 247 -11.60 -18.59 7.16
C LEU A 247 -12.28 -19.43 6.06
N LEU A 248 -13.60 -19.61 6.14
CA LEU A 248 -14.35 -20.29 5.10
C LEU A 248 -14.28 -19.53 3.76
N VAL A 249 -14.39 -18.21 3.77
CA VAL A 249 -14.25 -17.38 2.55
C VAL A 249 -12.85 -17.52 1.96
N LEU A 250 -11.80 -17.53 2.78
CA LEU A 250 -10.42 -17.74 2.33
C LEU A 250 -10.24 -19.13 1.71
N TRP A 251 -10.79 -20.14 2.34
CA TRP A 251 -10.69 -21.55 1.89
C TRP A 251 -11.46 -21.80 0.60
N LEU A 252 -12.61 -21.19 0.41
CA LEU A 252 -13.46 -21.33 -0.77
C LEU A 252 -13.08 -20.40 -1.92
N TRP A 253 -11.97 -19.61 -1.81
CA TRP A 253 -11.60 -18.68 -2.88
C TRP A 253 -11.24 -19.45 -4.16
N PRO A 254 -11.93 -19.21 -5.30
CA PRO A 254 -11.86 -20.13 -6.44
C PRO A 254 -10.64 -19.96 -7.34
N TYR A 255 -9.88 -18.84 -7.21
CA TYR A 255 -8.80 -18.52 -8.14
C TYR A 255 -7.44 -19.05 -7.73
N TYR A 256 -7.23 -19.32 -6.45
CA TYR A 256 -5.99 -19.93 -5.91
C TYR A 256 -6.20 -20.40 -4.46
N ASP A 257 -5.37 -21.34 -4.05
CA ASP A 257 -5.32 -21.75 -2.65
C ASP A 257 -4.62 -20.66 -1.79
N PHE A 258 -5.43 -19.94 -0.99
CA PHE A 258 -4.91 -18.89 -0.13
C PHE A 258 -3.87 -19.41 0.88
N PHE A 259 -4.07 -20.61 1.42
CA PHE A 259 -3.18 -21.15 2.45
C PHE A 259 -1.84 -21.63 1.89
N ALA A 260 -1.79 -21.99 0.62
CA ALA A 260 -0.54 -22.34 -0.05
C ALA A 260 0.45 -21.16 -0.13
N LEU A 261 -0.01 -19.92 0.00
CA LEU A 261 0.87 -18.73 0.03
C LEU A 261 1.84 -18.72 1.22
N PHE A 262 1.51 -19.40 2.31
CA PHE A 262 2.38 -19.48 3.50
C PHE A 262 3.57 -20.44 3.29
N SER A 263 3.54 -21.26 2.26
CA SER A 263 4.66 -22.13 1.85
C SER A 263 5.59 -21.47 0.82
N ALA A 264 5.34 -20.22 0.42
CA ALA A 264 6.18 -19.47 -0.51
C ALA A 264 7.61 -19.32 0.04
N GLY A 265 8.59 -19.77 -0.74
CA GLY A 265 9.92 -20.05 -0.27
C GLY A 265 10.91 -18.88 -0.26
N ALA A 266 12.21 -19.22 -0.36
CA ALA A 266 13.39 -18.38 -0.19
C ALA A 266 13.43 -17.09 -1.06
N ASP A 267 12.80 -17.08 -2.23
CA ASP A 267 12.79 -15.93 -3.15
C ASP A 267 12.12 -14.70 -2.54
N LEU A 268 11.05 -14.89 -1.74
CA LEU A 268 10.40 -13.80 -1.04
C LEU A 268 11.28 -13.20 0.05
N GLU A 269 12.12 -13.99 0.69
CA GLU A 269 13.02 -13.52 1.75
C GLU A 269 14.09 -12.58 1.19
N ALA A 270 14.71 -12.93 0.07
CA ALA A 270 15.72 -12.09 -0.60
C ALA A 270 15.14 -10.72 -1.00
N ILE A 271 13.93 -10.70 -1.56
CA ILE A 271 13.23 -9.48 -1.98
C ILE A 271 12.95 -8.56 -0.77
N HIS A 272 12.62 -9.11 0.41
CA HIS A 272 12.18 -8.35 1.57
C HIS A 272 13.32 -7.98 2.53
N ARG A 273 14.51 -8.56 2.41
CA ARG A 273 15.69 -8.23 3.23
C ARG A 273 15.98 -6.72 3.33
N PRO A 274 15.84 -5.90 2.26
CA PRO A 274 16.03 -4.46 2.35
C PRO A 274 15.10 -3.74 3.33
N LEU A 275 13.97 -4.32 3.77
CA LEU A 275 13.08 -3.73 4.76
C LEU A 275 13.73 -3.57 6.15
N TYR A 276 14.79 -4.32 6.43
CA TYR A 276 15.54 -4.30 7.70
C TYR A 276 16.78 -3.40 7.65
N GLN A 277 17.01 -2.72 6.53
CA GLN A 277 18.18 -1.85 6.34
C GLN A 277 17.83 -0.38 6.58
N ASP A 278 18.78 0.41 7.05
CA ASP A 278 18.69 1.86 7.25
C ASP A 278 17.43 2.32 8.02
N LEU A 279 17.02 1.56 9.04
CA LEU A 279 15.80 1.82 9.79
C LEU A 279 15.76 3.23 10.39
N ALA A 280 16.88 3.72 10.93
CA ALA A 280 16.97 5.07 11.49
C ALA A 280 16.79 6.16 10.42
N GLY A 281 17.40 5.99 9.25
CA GLY A 281 17.27 6.91 8.14
C GLY A 281 15.86 6.94 7.55
N ARG A 282 15.23 5.79 7.43
CA ARG A 282 13.90 5.64 6.79
C ARG A 282 12.73 5.95 7.73
N PHE A 283 12.89 5.66 9.03
CA PHE A 283 11.80 5.69 10.02
C PHE A 283 12.12 6.50 11.27
N GLY A 284 13.27 7.20 11.33
CA GLY A 284 13.73 7.89 12.54
C GLY A 284 12.75 8.92 13.10
N LEU A 285 11.97 9.62 12.25
CA LEU A 285 10.97 10.58 12.73
C LEU A 285 9.77 9.88 13.42
N VAL A 286 9.54 8.60 13.14
CA VAL A 286 8.48 7.82 13.81
C VAL A 286 8.79 7.60 15.30
N LEU A 287 10.06 7.72 15.72
CA LEU A 287 10.44 7.67 17.15
C LEU A 287 9.71 8.72 17.99
N LEU A 288 9.31 9.84 17.39
CA LEU A 288 8.40 10.79 18.04
C LEU A 288 7.06 10.13 18.41
N GLY A 289 6.53 9.29 17.50
CA GLY A 289 5.32 8.51 17.77
C GLY A 289 5.54 7.44 18.84
N VAL A 290 6.72 6.82 18.87
CA VAL A 290 7.08 5.86 19.94
C VAL A 290 7.11 6.55 21.31
N ALA A 291 7.66 7.78 21.38
CA ALA A 291 7.60 8.58 22.61
C ALA A 291 6.14 8.88 23.00
N ALA A 292 5.27 9.22 22.03
CA ALA A 292 3.84 9.41 22.28
C ALA A 292 3.16 8.14 22.81
N LEU A 293 3.52 6.96 22.30
CA LEU A 293 3.05 5.67 22.82
C LEU A 293 3.52 5.44 24.26
N GLY A 294 4.74 5.86 24.63
CA GLY A 294 5.21 5.83 26.02
C GLY A 294 4.31 6.63 26.97
N PHE A 295 3.91 7.85 26.58
CA PHE A 295 2.95 8.65 27.38
C PHE A 295 1.58 7.98 27.49
N ARG A 296 1.11 7.33 26.41
CA ARG A 296 -0.15 6.59 26.42
C ARG A 296 -0.08 5.36 27.31
N TRP A 297 1.01 4.59 27.25
CA TRP A 297 1.28 3.46 28.12
C TRP A 297 1.23 3.82 29.61
N HIS A 298 1.82 4.95 30.00
CA HIS A 298 1.76 5.42 31.39
C HIS A 298 0.36 5.78 31.86
N ARG A 299 -0.53 6.20 30.94
CA ARG A 299 -1.93 6.51 31.26
C ARG A 299 -2.83 5.27 31.28
N ASP A 300 -2.59 4.38 30.32
CA ASP A 300 -3.34 3.14 30.16
C ASP A 300 -2.44 2.06 29.53
N HIS A 301 -2.07 1.06 30.32
CA HIS A 301 -1.26 -0.07 29.86
C HIS A 301 -1.95 -0.94 28.81
N ARG A 302 -3.25 -0.68 28.54
CA ARG A 302 -4.06 -1.38 27.53
C ARG A 302 -4.51 -0.49 26.41
N ASP A 303 -3.84 0.65 26.24
CA ASP A 303 -4.12 1.48 25.08
C ASP A 303 -4.01 0.67 23.78
N PRO A 304 -5.03 0.66 22.91
CA PRO A 304 -5.03 -0.18 21.71
C PRO A 304 -3.90 0.16 20.73
N LEU A 305 -3.42 1.42 20.70
CA LEU A 305 -2.30 1.79 19.84
C LEU A 305 -0.97 1.26 20.39
N VAL A 306 -0.82 1.20 21.72
CA VAL A 306 0.37 0.62 22.35
C VAL A 306 0.43 -0.88 22.07
N LEU A 307 -0.67 -1.60 22.28
CA LEU A 307 -0.74 -3.04 22.01
C LEU A 307 -0.50 -3.33 20.52
N PHE A 308 -1.05 -2.51 19.63
CA PHE A 308 -0.86 -2.65 18.19
C PHE A 308 0.62 -2.47 17.81
N PHE A 309 1.27 -1.44 18.35
CA PHE A 309 2.70 -1.21 18.17
C PHE A 309 3.53 -2.40 18.68
N CYS A 310 3.26 -2.88 19.89
CA CYS A 310 4.00 -4.00 20.48
C CYS A 310 3.88 -5.28 19.65
N LEU A 311 2.66 -5.61 19.18
CA LEU A 311 2.43 -6.77 18.31
C LEU A 311 3.16 -6.63 16.98
N GLY A 312 3.08 -5.46 16.34
CA GLY A 312 3.77 -5.20 15.08
C GLY A 312 5.30 -5.23 15.22
N ALA A 313 5.83 -4.59 16.26
CA ALA A 313 7.26 -4.58 16.55
C ALA A 313 7.80 -5.99 16.88
N LEU A 314 7.01 -6.80 17.60
CA LEU A 314 7.36 -8.18 17.91
C LEU A 314 7.48 -9.03 16.64
N VAL A 315 6.49 -8.96 15.74
CA VAL A 315 6.52 -9.73 14.47
C VAL A 315 7.68 -9.25 13.61
N PHE A 316 7.89 -7.95 13.48
CA PHE A 316 9.01 -7.39 12.73
C PHE A 316 10.36 -7.87 13.30
N ALA A 317 10.57 -7.75 14.61
CA ALA A 317 11.81 -8.19 15.26
C ALA A 317 12.03 -9.70 15.10
N ALA A 318 10.98 -10.51 15.30
CA ALA A 318 11.05 -11.95 15.12
C ALA A 318 11.46 -12.33 13.69
N GLY A 319 10.92 -11.66 12.67
CA GLY A 319 11.30 -11.87 11.27
C GLY A 319 12.78 -11.56 11.01
N GLY A 320 13.30 -10.45 11.53
CA GLY A 320 14.71 -10.07 11.39
C GLY A 320 15.66 -11.04 12.09
N LEU A 321 15.29 -11.50 13.28
CA LEU A 321 16.11 -12.43 14.07
C LEU A 321 16.10 -13.86 13.51
N SER A 322 14.99 -14.29 12.93
CA SER A 322 14.85 -15.65 12.36
C SER A 322 15.24 -15.76 10.89
N GLY A 323 15.58 -14.64 10.22
CA GLY A 323 15.87 -14.61 8.79
C GLY A 323 14.63 -14.65 7.88
N HIS A 324 13.41 -14.63 8.47
CA HIS A 324 12.16 -14.54 7.71
C HIS A 324 11.85 -13.08 7.34
N TYR A 325 12.64 -12.52 6.42
CA TYR A 325 12.59 -11.09 6.07
C TYR A 325 11.26 -10.66 5.45
N SER A 326 10.46 -11.58 4.93
CA SER A 326 9.09 -11.33 4.46
C SER A 326 8.17 -10.80 5.59
N TRP A 327 8.45 -11.14 6.85
CA TRP A 327 7.75 -10.59 8.03
C TRP A 327 8.00 -9.10 8.22
N GLY A 328 9.00 -8.52 7.57
CA GLY A 328 9.21 -7.08 7.48
C GLY A 328 8.01 -6.32 6.90
N ARG A 329 7.15 -7.01 6.16
CA ARG A 329 5.88 -6.47 5.66
C ARG A 329 4.86 -6.19 6.78
N ALA A 330 5.08 -6.69 8.00
CA ALA A 330 4.28 -6.34 9.18
C ALA A 330 4.71 -5.02 9.83
N LEU A 331 5.83 -4.41 9.43
CA LEU A 331 6.33 -3.14 9.99
C LEU A 331 5.27 -2.02 10.05
N PRO A 332 4.35 -1.85 9.08
CA PRO A 332 3.25 -0.89 9.21
C PRO A 332 2.38 -1.09 10.47
N ALA A 333 2.35 -2.30 11.05
CA ALA A 333 1.65 -2.55 12.33
C ALA A 333 2.34 -1.89 13.53
N ALA A 334 3.61 -1.51 13.41
CA ALA A 334 4.31 -0.67 14.39
C ALA A 334 4.27 0.82 14.00
N LEU A 335 4.47 1.14 12.71
CA LEU A 335 4.55 2.53 12.25
C LEU A 335 3.21 3.26 12.38
N VAL A 336 2.10 2.66 11.92
CA VAL A 336 0.76 3.29 11.92
C VAL A 336 0.33 3.68 13.34
N PRO A 337 0.33 2.82 14.37
CA PRO A 337 -0.07 3.23 15.70
C PRO A 337 0.85 4.30 16.31
N ALA A 338 2.16 4.28 16.04
CA ALA A 338 3.08 5.31 16.49
C ALA A 338 2.78 6.67 15.85
N GLN A 339 2.58 6.71 14.54
CA GLN A 339 2.21 7.92 13.79
C GLN A 339 0.87 8.50 14.27
N LEU A 340 -0.13 7.64 14.52
CA LEU A 340 -1.41 8.06 15.07
C LEU A 340 -1.27 8.58 16.51
N ALA A 341 -0.46 7.94 17.36
CA ALA A 341 -0.21 8.38 18.71
C ALA A 341 0.41 9.79 18.76
N ALA A 342 1.41 10.09 17.91
CA ALA A 342 1.99 11.42 17.80
C ALA A 342 0.95 12.49 17.47
N ALA A 343 0.08 12.22 16.50
CA ALA A 343 -1.01 13.13 16.13
C ALA A 343 -2.03 13.35 17.26
N LEU A 344 -2.38 12.28 17.98
CA LEU A 344 -3.35 12.35 19.07
C LEU A 344 -2.80 13.09 20.29
N GLU A 345 -1.49 12.95 20.61
CA GLU A 345 -0.87 13.70 21.72
C GLU A 345 -0.90 15.21 21.49
N VAL A 346 -0.65 15.70 20.27
CA VAL A 346 -0.75 17.15 19.98
C VAL A 346 -2.14 17.69 20.23
N VAL A 347 -3.18 16.90 19.99
CA VAL A 347 -4.58 17.34 20.11
C VAL A 347 -5.09 17.17 21.55
N SER A 348 -4.64 16.13 22.28
CA SER A 348 -5.12 15.78 23.62
C SER A 348 -4.24 16.27 24.76
N ALA A 349 -3.00 16.70 24.48
CA ALA A 349 -2.10 17.20 25.52
C ALA A 349 -2.72 18.32 26.33
N GLY A 350 -2.66 18.20 27.66
CA GLY A 350 -3.17 19.19 28.61
C GLY A 350 -2.55 20.58 28.44
N ARG A 351 -2.90 21.54 29.32
CA ARG A 351 -2.27 22.87 29.34
C ARG A 351 -0.86 22.76 29.92
N GLY A 352 0.14 23.45 29.33
CA GLY A 352 1.48 23.53 29.88
C GLY A 352 2.62 23.30 28.90
N ALA A 353 3.81 23.05 29.42
CA ALA A 353 5.05 22.90 28.65
C ALA A 353 4.99 21.70 27.67
N VAL A 354 4.45 20.57 28.08
CA VAL A 354 4.34 19.35 27.25
C VAL A 354 3.54 19.62 25.98
N ARG A 355 2.40 20.33 26.09
CA ARG A 355 1.60 20.70 24.92
C ARG A 355 2.37 21.60 23.97
N ARG A 356 3.12 22.57 24.49
CA ARG A 356 3.93 23.49 23.67
C ARG A 356 5.00 22.73 22.92
N VAL A 357 5.68 21.80 23.58
CA VAL A 357 6.69 20.93 22.96
C VAL A 357 6.09 20.12 21.82
N TRP A 358 4.98 19.42 22.04
CA TRP A 358 4.30 18.64 20.98
C TRP A 358 3.81 19.52 19.83
N ALA A 359 3.29 20.71 20.11
CA ALA A 359 2.81 21.66 19.10
C ALA A 359 3.93 22.25 18.23
N CYS A 360 5.18 22.20 18.67
CA CYS A 360 6.33 22.63 17.88
C CYS A 360 7.04 21.43 17.20
N VAL A 361 7.26 20.36 17.94
CA VAL A 361 8.10 19.23 17.49
C VAL A 361 7.39 18.43 16.38
N LEU A 362 6.08 18.14 16.49
CA LEU A 362 5.39 17.41 15.45
C LEU A 362 5.33 18.17 14.11
N PRO A 363 4.91 19.45 14.04
CA PRO A 363 4.96 20.20 12.78
C PRO A 363 6.38 20.28 12.17
N ALA A 364 7.43 20.44 13.00
CA ALA A 364 8.81 20.43 12.53
C ALA A 364 9.18 19.08 11.91
N ALA A 365 8.84 17.97 12.58
CA ALA A 365 9.08 16.62 12.04
C ALA A 365 8.29 16.37 10.76
N LEU A 366 7.02 16.81 10.68
CA LEU A 366 6.22 16.72 9.46
C LEU A 366 6.80 17.56 8.31
N ALA A 367 7.36 18.74 8.60
CA ALA A 367 8.03 19.57 7.61
C ALA A 367 9.31 18.89 7.06
N VAL A 368 10.10 18.24 7.93
CA VAL A 368 11.25 17.42 7.49
C VAL A 368 10.79 16.27 6.62
N GLY A 369 9.75 15.55 7.02
CA GLY A 369 9.19 14.45 6.22
C GLY A 369 8.58 14.90 4.88
N ALA A 370 7.92 16.05 4.85
CA ALA A 370 7.44 16.67 3.62
C ALA A 370 8.60 17.06 2.69
N TRP A 371 9.66 17.62 3.25
CA TRP A 371 10.88 17.95 2.51
C TRP A 371 11.56 16.70 1.93
N THR A 372 11.68 15.62 2.72
CA THR A 372 12.23 14.35 2.25
C THR A 372 11.44 13.81 1.05
N GLN A 373 10.13 13.96 1.06
CA GLN A 373 9.22 13.43 0.05
C GLN A 373 8.81 14.47 -1.00
N ALA A 374 9.44 15.65 -1.03
CA ALA A 374 9.08 16.75 -1.94
C ALA A 374 9.18 16.39 -3.43
N GLY A 375 10.01 15.40 -3.78
CA GLY A 375 10.09 14.87 -5.14
C GLY A 375 8.77 14.31 -5.68
N THR A 376 7.79 14.01 -4.82
CA THR A 376 6.43 13.61 -5.20
C THR A 376 5.73 14.67 -6.05
N LEU A 377 6.06 15.94 -5.90
CA LEU A 377 5.55 17.03 -6.74
C LEU A 377 5.89 16.83 -8.22
N GLY A 378 7.02 16.19 -8.53
CA GLY A 378 7.44 15.91 -9.90
C GLY A 378 6.53 14.92 -10.65
N TYR A 379 5.64 14.20 -9.96
CA TYR A 379 4.63 13.36 -10.63
C TYR A 379 3.46 14.16 -11.19
N VAL A 380 3.33 15.43 -10.81
CA VAL A 380 2.21 16.30 -11.19
C VAL A 380 2.70 17.52 -11.96
N VAL A 381 3.79 18.12 -11.51
CA VAL A 381 4.41 19.30 -12.11
C VAL A 381 5.58 18.86 -12.99
N GLU A 382 5.77 19.51 -14.13
CA GLU A 382 6.92 19.23 -15.00
C GLU A 382 8.24 19.47 -14.25
N ARG A 383 9.19 18.56 -14.43
CA ARG A 383 10.47 18.60 -13.70
C ARG A 383 11.22 19.94 -13.89
N GLY A 384 11.15 20.51 -15.08
CA GLY A 384 11.79 21.79 -15.39
C GLY A 384 11.20 23.01 -14.66
N ALA A 385 9.95 22.89 -14.16
CA ALA A 385 9.29 23.93 -13.37
C ALA A 385 9.54 23.80 -11.85
N LEU A 386 10.23 22.72 -11.41
CA LEU A 386 10.54 22.51 -10.01
C LEU A 386 11.86 23.19 -9.63
N PRO A 387 11.98 23.72 -8.39
CA PRO A 387 13.29 24.15 -7.88
C PRO A 387 14.30 22.98 -7.94
N GLY A 388 15.56 23.26 -8.33
CA GLY A 388 16.59 22.23 -8.54
C GLY A 388 16.69 21.22 -7.39
N VAL A 389 16.71 21.70 -6.13
CA VAL A 389 16.77 20.87 -4.92
C VAL A 389 15.55 19.94 -4.72
N VAL A 390 14.41 20.23 -5.33
CA VAL A 390 13.22 19.36 -5.34
C VAL A 390 13.30 18.41 -6.54
N ALA A 391 13.74 18.89 -7.71
CA ALA A 391 13.89 18.09 -8.91
C ALA A 391 14.91 16.93 -8.74
N GLU A 392 15.95 17.12 -7.91
CA GLU A 392 16.91 16.07 -7.55
C GLU A 392 16.30 14.92 -6.74
N LYS A 393 15.21 15.18 -6.00
CA LYS A 393 14.49 14.16 -5.22
C LYS A 393 13.48 13.36 -6.05
N TYR A 394 13.22 13.81 -7.27
CA TYR A 394 12.27 13.15 -8.16
C TYR A 394 12.79 11.79 -8.64
N ARG A 395 11.95 10.78 -8.56
CA ARG A 395 12.20 9.44 -9.11
C ARG A 395 11.42 9.30 -10.41
N THR A 396 12.13 9.17 -11.53
CA THR A 396 11.52 9.03 -12.84
C THR A 396 10.65 7.76 -12.91
N PRO A 397 9.35 7.89 -13.21
CA PRO A 397 8.49 6.72 -13.45
C PRO A 397 8.98 5.91 -14.66
N TRP A 398 8.57 4.65 -14.72
CA TRP A 398 8.89 3.80 -15.85
C TRP A 398 8.13 4.26 -17.09
N VAL A 399 8.75 4.09 -18.25
CA VAL A 399 8.11 4.30 -19.56
C VAL A 399 7.42 3.01 -19.97
N GLY A 400 6.12 3.07 -20.21
CA GLY A 400 5.32 1.89 -20.58
C GLY A 400 5.60 1.41 -22.01
N TYR A 401 5.11 0.21 -22.31
CA TYR A 401 5.32 -0.49 -23.61
C TYR A 401 4.15 -0.32 -24.58
N GLN A 402 3.38 0.75 -24.48
CA GLN A 402 2.27 1.06 -25.40
C GLN A 402 2.72 1.10 -26.87
N TRP A 403 3.97 1.48 -27.15
CA TRP A 403 4.55 1.53 -28.47
C TRP A 403 4.58 0.16 -29.19
N MET A 404 4.70 -0.94 -28.43
CA MET A 404 4.65 -2.29 -29.02
C MET A 404 3.27 -2.62 -29.59
N VAL A 405 2.20 -2.20 -28.94
CA VAL A 405 0.83 -2.40 -29.44
C VAL A 405 0.62 -1.64 -30.73
N ARG A 406 1.16 -0.42 -30.85
CA ARG A 406 1.13 0.36 -32.08
C ARG A 406 1.93 -0.29 -33.21
N ALA A 407 2.97 -1.04 -32.86
CA ALA A 407 3.81 -1.80 -33.80
C ALA A 407 3.21 -3.16 -34.21
N GLY A 408 2.04 -3.54 -33.65
CA GLY A 408 1.30 -4.73 -34.06
C GLY A 408 1.32 -5.91 -33.08
N VAL A 409 1.89 -5.76 -31.89
CA VAL A 409 1.77 -6.77 -30.81
C VAL A 409 0.33 -6.82 -30.34
N ARG A 410 -0.26 -8.02 -30.28
CA ARG A 410 -1.66 -8.25 -29.95
C ARG A 410 -1.83 -8.96 -28.61
N TYR A 411 -3.07 -8.93 -28.10
CA TYR A 411 -3.45 -9.73 -26.95
C TYR A 411 -3.15 -11.22 -27.20
N GLY A 412 -2.50 -11.89 -26.24
CA GLY A 412 -2.14 -13.30 -26.33
C GLY A 412 -0.83 -13.60 -27.07
N ASP A 413 -0.19 -12.61 -27.72
CA ASP A 413 1.15 -12.82 -28.29
C ASP A 413 2.18 -13.07 -27.19
N VAL A 414 3.10 -14.01 -27.41
CA VAL A 414 4.21 -14.26 -26.49
C VAL A 414 5.43 -13.45 -26.91
N VAL A 415 6.03 -12.74 -25.96
CA VAL A 415 7.18 -11.86 -26.15
C VAL A 415 8.37 -12.40 -25.37
N MET A 416 9.52 -12.60 -26.05
CA MET A 416 10.80 -12.83 -25.41
C MET A 416 11.35 -11.49 -24.92
N ALA A 417 11.55 -11.36 -23.62
CA ALA A 417 11.99 -10.12 -23.00
C ALA A 417 12.79 -10.40 -21.71
N ARG A 418 13.78 -9.56 -21.40
CA ARG A 418 14.48 -9.58 -20.10
C ARG A 418 13.52 -9.19 -18.97
N THR A 419 13.91 -9.41 -17.72
CA THR A 419 13.06 -9.21 -16.51
C THR A 419 12.41 -7.84 -16.43
N PHE A 420 13.14 -6.74 -16.72
CA PHE A 420 12.57 -5.40 -16.57
C PHE A 420 11.43 -5.10 -17.57
N PRO A 421 11.58 -5.35 -18.89
CA PRO A 421 10.46 -5.30 -19.81
C PRO A 421 9.34 -6.27 -19.47
N ALA A 422 9.66 -7.50 -18.98
CA ALA A 422 8.67 -8.50 -18.60
C ALA A 422 7.75 -8.04 -17.47
N ARG A 423 8.17 -7.10 -16.62
CA ARG A 423 7.32 -6.45 -15.61
C ARG A 423 6.23 -5.55 -16.19
N GLN A 424 6.36 -5.13 -17.44
CA GLN A 424 5.49 -4.11 -18.02
C GLN A 424 4.68 -4.60 -19.22
N ILE A 425 5.28 -5.45 -20.06
CA ILE A 425 4.66 -5.93 -21.32
C ILE A 425 3.29 -6.55 -21.10
N PRO A 426 3.05 -7.42 -20.09
CA PRO A 426 1.75 -8.05 -19.88
C PRO A 426 0.61 -7.08 -19.60
N ALA A 427 0.91 -5.87 -19.11
CA ALA A 427 -0.08 -4.79 -18.91
C ALA A 427 -0.82 -4.42 -20.21
N TYR A 428 -0.23 -4.68 -21.36
CA TYR A 428 -0.78 -4.38 -22.68
C TYR A 428 -1.39 -5.59 -23.38
N GLY A 429 -1.52 -6.72 -22.67
CA GLY A 429 -2.23 -7.91 -23.13
C GLY A 429 -1.36 -9.01 -23.74
N ALA A 430 -0.09 -8.77 -24.03
CA ALA A 430 0.84 -9.82 -24.42
C ALA A 430 1.22 -10.69 -23.20
N TYR A 431 1.81 -11.84 -23.46
CA TYR A 431 2.50 -12.67 -22.48
C TYR A 431 4.00 -12.47 -22.60
N THR A 432 4.74 -12.83 -21.56
CA THR A 432 6.21 -12.97 -21.63
C THR A 432 6.60 -14.42 -21.40
N VAL A 433 7.79 -14.81 -21.84
CA VAL A 433 8.30 -16.18 -21.65
C VAL A 433 8.47 -16.48 -20.17
N ALA A 434 9.15 -15.59 -19.43
CA ALA A 434 9.29 -15.67 -17.97
C ALA A 434 8.48 -14.59 -17.28
N PRO A 435 7.97 -14.84 -16.05
CA PRO A 435 7.23 -13.84 -15.28
C PRO A 435 8.19 -12.74 -14.81
N GLY A 436 7.75 -11.49 -14.87
CA GLY A 436 8.50 -10.36 -14.29
C GLY A 436 8.35 -10.23 -12.77
N TYR A 437 7.46 -11.03 -12.16
CA TYR A 437 7.12 -11.05 -10.74
C TYR A 437 7.00 -12.48 -10.22
N PRO A 438 7.35 -12.74 -8.96
CA PRO A 438 7.18 -14.06 -8.35
C PRO A 438 5.73 -14.55 -8.42
N ASP A 439 5.53 -15.78 -8.85
CA ASP A 439 4.23 -16.46 -8.82
C ASP A 439 4.43 -17.89 -8.28
N VAL A 440 4.01 -18.12 -7.05
CA VAL A 440 4.20 -19.40 -6.32
C VAL A 440 3.45 -20.57 -6.95
N PHE A 441 2.46 -20.30 -7.80
CA PHE A 441 1.70 -21.33 -8.50
C PHE A 441 2.25 -21.68 -9.87
N LEU A 442 3.22 -20.90 -10.38
CA LEU A 442 3.91 -21.18 -11.64
C LEU A 442 5.12 -22.08 -11.38
N ARG A 443 4.91 -23.40 -11.43
CA ARG A 443 5.92 -24.40 -11.07
C ARG A 443 7.17 -24.40 -11.97
N ASP A 444 7.03 -23.95 -13.22
CA ASP A 444 8.11 -23.88 -14.22
C ASP A 444 8.76 -22.49 -14.32
N ALA A 445 8.54 -21.59 -13.35
CA ALA A 445 9.07 -20.23 -13.36
C ALA A 445 10.60 -20.22 -13.56
N GLY A 446 11.34 -20.99 -12.77
CA GLY A 446 12.81 -21.06 -12.88
C GLY A 446 13.30 -21.62 -14.25
N ARG A 447 12.56 -22.58 -14.86
CA ARG A 447 12.87 -23.05 -16.22
C ARG A 447 12.68 -21.95 -17.26
N ARG A 448 11.61 -21.16 -17.14
CA ARG A 448 11.32 -20.01 -18.01
C ARG A 448 12.35 -18.91 -17.85
N GLU A 449 12.75 -18.60 -16.62
CA GLU A 449 13.81 -17.62 -16.32
C GLU A 449 15.14 -18.05 -16.94
N ALA A 450 15.56 -19.31 -16.73
CA ALA A 450 16.77 -19.86 -17.31
C ALA A 450 16.72 -19.87 -18.86
N ALA A 451 15.56 -20.08 -19.47
CA ALA A 451 15.39 -19.99 -20.92
C ALA A 451 15.58 -18.55 -21.43
N VAL A 452 15.06 -17.55 -20.72
CA VAL A 452 15.27 -16.13 -21.06
C VAL A 452 16.74 -15.75 -20.90
N GLU A 453 17.39 -16.16 -19.80
CA GLU A 453 18.82 -15.90 -19.59
C GLU A 453 19.68 -16.49 -20.70
N ARG A 454 19.46 -17.77 -21.04
CA ARG A 454 20.14 -18.43 -22.15
C ARG A 454 19.91 -17.74 -23.48
N TYR A 455 18.65 -17.36 -23.78
CA TYR A 455 18.35 -16.67 -25.03
C TYR A 455 19.19 -15.41 -25.23
N PHE A 456 19.38 -14.63 -24.17
CA PHE A 456 20.12 -13.37 -24.21
C PHE A 456 21.62 -13.49 -23.87
N ALA A 457 22.11 -14.66 -23.55
CA ALA A 457 23.54 -14.86 -23.27
C ALA A 457 24.38 -14.82 -24.56
N ASP A 458 25.54 -14.16 -24.49
CA ASP A 458 26.41 -13.94 -25.65
C ASP A 458 26.90 -15.25 -26.30
N GLY A 459 27.12 -16.31 -25.50
CA GLY A 459 27.59 -17.62 -25.98
C GLY A 459 26.51 -18.54 -26.56
N THR A 460 25.25 -18.17 -26.57
CA THR A 460 24.14 -19.02 -27.03
C THR A 460 24.10 -19.08 -28.56
N GLY A 461 24.21 -20.29 -29.12
CA GLY A 461 24.18 -20.51 -30.55
C GLY A 461 22.83 -20.24 -31.21
N ALA A 462 22.84 -19.93 -32.50
CA ALA A 462 21.64 -19.62 -33.29
C ALA A 462 20.56 -20.71 -33.21
N GLN A 463 20.97 -21.99 -33.28
CA GLN A 463 20.06 -23.13 -33.24
C GLN A 463 19.34 -23.22 -31.90
N GLU A 464 20.05 -23.01 -30.78
CA GLU A 464 19.47 -23.01 -29.42
C GLU A 464 18.52 -21.85 -29.23
N ARG A 465 18.89 -20.61 -29.61
CA ARG A 465 18.00 -19.45 -29.57
C ARG A 465 16.70 -19.70 -30.32
N ARG A 466 16.75 -20.27 -31.52
CA ARG A 466 15.54 -20.62 -32.30
C ARG A 466 14.74 -21.74 -31.64
N ALA A 467 15.38 -22.72 -30.99
CA ALA A 467 14.68 -23.77 -30.26
C ALA A 467 13.89 -23.19 -29.09
N ILE A 468 14.47 -22.27 -28.30
CA ILE A 468 13.80 -21.57 -27.20
C ILE A 468 12.60 -20.78 -27.72
N LEU A 469 12.76 -20.02 -28.83
CA LEU A 469 11.64 -19.25 -29.39
C LEU A 469 10.46 -20.15 -29.79
N ARG A 470 10.74 -21.30 -30.37
CA ARG A 470 9.73 -22.31 -30.78
C ARG A 470 9.06 -22.97 -29.58
N GLU A 471 9.84 -23.34 -28.55
CA GLU A 471 9.35 -24.00 -27.35
C GLU A 471 8.27 -23.18 -26.67
N TYR A 472 8.45 -21.85 -26.58
CA TYR A 472 7.51 -20.95 -25.92
C TYR A 472 6.54 -20.24 -26.89
N GLY A 473 6.52 -20.60 -28.17
CA GLY A 473 5.62 -19.97 -29.15
C GLY A 473 5.85 -18.47 -29.33
N VAL A 474 7.10 -18.02 -29.18
CA VAL A 474 7.46 -16.60 -29.20
C VAL A 474 7.22 -16.00 -30.58
N ARG A 475 6.47 -14.91 -30.63
CA ARG A 475 6.21 -14.14 -31.86
C ARG A 475 7.03 -12.87 -31.95
N TRP A 476 7.48 -12.33 -30.83
CA TRP A 476 8.15 -11.05 -30.72
C TRP A 476 9.34 -11.13 -29.76
N VAL A 477 10.38 -10.35 -30.04
CA VAL A 477 11.54 -10.21 -29.17
C VAL A 477 11.76 -8.72 -28.89
N VAL A 478 12.00 -8.37 -27.63
CA VAL A 478 12.33 -7.01 -27.20
C VAL A 478 13.78 -6.94 -26.76
N GLY A 479 14.58 -6.16 -27.48
CA GLY A 479 16.02 -6.04 -27.25
C GLY A 479 16.80 -7.24 -27.76
N GLY A 480 18.08 -7.29 -27.49
CA GLY A 480 19.01 -8.26 -28.03
C GLY A 480 19.56 -7.88 -29.41
N ASP A 481 20.44 -8.74 -29.96
CA ASP A 481 21.11 -8.50 -31.22
C ASP A 481 20.23 -8.90 -32.40
N PRO A 482 20.39 -8.24 -33.57
CA PRO A 482 19.75 -8.66 -34.80
C PRO A 482 20.20 -10.06 -35.19
N ALA A 483 19.27 -10.84 -35.79
CA ALA A 483 19.55 -12.19 -36.22
C ALA A 483 18.77 -12.51 -37.50
N PRO A 484 19.20 -13.46 -38.35
CA PRO A 484 18.57 -13.77 -39.65
C PRO A 484 17.09 -14.21 -39.54
N TRP A 485 16.68 -14.74 -38.36
CA TRP A 485 15.31 -15.16 -38.07
C TRP A 485 14.48 -14.06 -37.37
N LEU A 486 15.03 -12.84 -37.23
CA LEU A 486 14.40 -11.70 -36.64
C LEU A 486 14.26 -10.57 -37.66
N ARG A 487 13.06 -10.04 -37.83
CA ARG A 487 12.79 -8.82 -38.60
C ARG A 487 12.59 -7.66 -37.66
N GLU A 488 13.42 -6.65 -37.77
CA GLU A 488 13.25 -5.42 -37.06
C GLU A 488 11.92 -4.75 -37.48
N VAL A 489 11.14 -4.27 -36.52
CA VAL A 489 9.83 -3.62 -36.74
C VAL A 489 9.88 -2.16 -36.33
N THR A 490 10.42 -1.86 -35.15
CA THR A 490 10.52 -0.49 -34.64
C THR A 490 11.49 -0.43 -33.44
N VAL A 491 11.96 0.78 -33.16
CA VAL A 491 12.74 1.08 -31.95
C VAL A 491 11.87 1.88 -31.01
N GLY A 492 11.75 1.41 -29.78
CA GLY A 492 10.99 2.05 -28.71
C GLY A 492 11.82 3.03 -27.88
N PRO A 493 11.19 3.66 -26.89
CA PRO A 493 11.86 4.54 -25.95
C PRO A 493 13.04 3.85 -25.26
N GLY A 494 14.17 4.56 -25.11
CA GLY A 494 15.39 4.00 -24.50
C GLY A 494 16.19 3.09 -25.44
N GLY A 495 15.92 3.14 -26.75
CA GLY A 495 16.70 2.38 -27.76
C GLY A 495 16.38 0.88 -27.81
N GLN A 496 15.27 0.44 -27.22
CA GLN A 496 14.87 -0.96 -27.24
C GLN A 496 14.23 -1.33 -28.58
N THR A 497 14.88 -2.21 -29.35
CA THR A 497 14.36 -2.71 -30.64
C THR A 497 13.31 -3.79 -30.44
N LEU A 498 12.21 -3.71 -31.19
CA LEU A 498 11.20 -4.76 -31.32
C LEU A 498 11.43 -5.53 -32.60
N TYR A 499 11.62 -6.83 -32.45
CA TYR A 499 11.75 -7.76 -33.57
C TYR A 499 10.53 -8.67 -33.66
N ARG A 500 10.10 -8.95 -34.88
CA ARG A 500 9.15 -10.04 -35.19
C ARG A 500 9.93 -11.31 -35.53
N VAL A 501 9.56 -12.41 -34.90
CA VAL A 501 10.14 -13.73 -35.23
C VAL A 501 9.60 -14.16 -36.60
N LEU A 502 10.51 -14.53 -37.52
CA LEU A 502 10.20 -15.10 -38.82
C LEU A 502 9.91 -16.61 -38.68
N PRO A 503 9.04 -17.17 -39.52
CA PRO A 503 8.71 -18.60 -39.50
C PRO A 503 9.90 -19.53 -39.59
#